data_f7531f56191a614df1dbdb85d80f6c27
#
_entry.id   f7531f56191a614df1dbdb85d80f6c27
#
_cell.length_a   1.000
_cell.length_b   1.000
_cell.length_c   1.000
_cell.angle_alpha   90.00
_cell.angle_beta   90.00
_cell.angle_gamma   90.00
#
_symmetry.space_group_name_H-M   'P 1'
#
loop_
_entity.id
_entity.type
_entity.pdbx_description
1 polymer ?
#
loop_
_entity_poly.entity_id
_entity_poly.type
_entity_poly.pdbx_seq_one_letter_code
_entity_poly.pdbx_strand_id
1 'polypeptide(L)'
;MARIAGVDLPRTKRIEIGLTYIYGIGRFRSNTILKAAGVSPDIRIKDLSEDDVRSISKVIEDQGGVEGDLRKEISMNIKRLMEIGCFRGLRHRRNLPVRGQRTKTNARTRKGPRKGAVAKKKTE
;
A
#
# COMPACT_ATOMS: atom_id res chain seq x y z
N MET A 1 -4.06 5.13 21.58
CA MET A 1 -4.06 4.70 20.17
C MET A 1 -2.86 3.81 19.93
N ALA A 2 -3.09 2.64 19.35
CA ALA A 2 -1.96 1.78 18.94
C ALA A 2 -1.33 2.36 17.67
N ARG A 3 -0.05 2.63 17.72
CA ARG A 3 0.74 3.11 16.60
C ARG A 3 1.84 2.09 16.29
N ILE A 4 1.80 1.53 15.10
CA ILE A 4 2.75 0.52 14.64
C ILE A 4 3.34 0.96 13.31
N ALA A 5 4.65 0.86 13.15
CA ALA A 5 5.38 1.30 11.96
C ALA A 5 5.05 2.75 11.53
N GLY A 6 4.77 3.61 12.49
CA GLY A 6 4.40 5.01 12.25
C GLY A 6 2.96 5.22 11.80
N VAL A 7 2.12 4.19 11.81
CA VAL A 7 0.73 4.25 11.37
C VAL A 7 -0.21 4.10 12.57
N ASP A 8 -1.17 5.01 12.70
CA ASP A 8 -2.23 4.91 13.69
C ASP A 8 -3.28 3.90 13.24
N LEU A 9 -3.51 2.88 14.06
CA LEU A 9 -4.44 1.82 13.74
C LEU A 9 -5.84 2.12 14.27
N PRO A 10 -6.91 1.73 13.56
CA PRO A 10 -8.29 1.96 14.01
C PRO A 10 -8.62 1.09 15.24
N ARG A 11 -9.12 1.71 16.30
CA ARG A 11 -9.41 1.03 17.58
C ARG A 11 -10.49 -0.03 17.50
N THR A 12 -11.46 0.17 16.63
CA THR A 12 -12.66 -0.69 16.55
C THR A 12 -12.45 -1.95 15.73
N LYS A 13 -11.36 -2.04 14.97
CA LYS A 13 -11.05 -3.19 14.13
C LYS A 13 -10.27 -4.25 14.89
N ARG A 14 -10.43 -5.51 14.48
CA ARG A 14 -9.56 -6.59 14.96
C ARG A 14 -8.13 -6.33 14.51
N ILE A 15 -7.16 -6.84 15.27
CA ILE A 15 -5.74 -6.62 14.92
C ILE A 15 -5.38 -7.18 13.55
N GLU A 16 -5.97 -8.29 13.14
CA GLU A 16 -5.79 -8.86 11.80
C GLU A 16 -6.10 -7.85 10.69
N ILE A 17 -7.21 -7.15 10.82
CA ILE A 17 -7.65 -6.14 9.85
C ILE A 17 -6.88 -4.84 10.03
N GLY A 18 -6.62 -4.45 11.27
CA GLY A 18 -5.89 -3.22 11.57
C GLY A 18 -4.48 -3.19 10.98
N LEU A 19 -3.76 -4.29 11.02
CA LEU A 19 -2.41 -4.37 10.43
C LEU A 19 -2.42 -4.14 8.91
N THR A 20 -3.51 -4.43 8.23
CA THR A 20 -3.61 -4.20 6.78
C THR A 20 -3.63 -2.71 6.39
N TYR A 21 -3.83 -1.81 7.36
CA TYR A 21 -3.70 -0.36 7.14
C TYR A 21 -2.25 0.10 6.96
N ILE A 22 -1.29 -0.76 7.32
CA ILE A 22 0.13 -0.49 7.11
C ILE A 22 0.48 -0.85 5.66
N TYR A 23 1.11 0.08 4.95
CA TYR A 23 1.53 -0.16 3.57
C TYR A 23 2.55 -1.31 3.49
N GLY A 24 2.25 -2.30 2.69
CA GLY A 24 3.06 -3.51 2.53
C GLY A 24 2.58 -4.71 3.34
N ILE A 25 1.55 -4.55 4.16
CA ILE A 25 0.95 -5.65 4.91
C ILE A 25 -0.46 -5.90 4.37
N GLY A 26 -0.65 -7.07 3.76
CA GLY A 26 -1.94 -7.59 3.40
C GLY A 26 -2.45 -8.57 4.45
N ARG A 27 -3.60 -9.17 4.21
CA ARG A 27 -4.23 -10.09 5.17
C ARG A 27 -3.36 -11.31 5.50
N PHE A 28 -2.72 -11.90 4.51
CA PHE A 28 -1.82 -13.04 4.71
C PHE A 28 -0.62 -12.68 5.58
N ARG A 29 0.06 -11.59 5.27
CA ARG A 29 1.21 -11.12 6.03
C ARG A 29 0.81 -10.73 7.45
N SER A 30 -0.36 -10.12 7.62
CA SER A 30 -0.92 -9.80 8.93
C SER A 30 -1.05 -11.05 9.80
N ASN A 31 -1.64 -12.11 9.29
CA ASN A 31 -1.78 -13.38 10.01
C ASN A 31 -0.42 -14.02 10.33
N THR A 32 0.52 -13.97 9.41
CA THR A 32 1.89 -14.48 9.63
C THR A 32 2.60 -13.73 10.75
N ILE A 33 2.48 -12.40 10.77
CA ILE A 33 3.05 -11.54 11.81
C ILE A 33 2.44 -11.86 13.17
N LEU A 34 1.13 -11.96 13.25
CA LEU A 34 0.43 -12.26 14.50
C LEU A 34 0.77 -13.63 15.03
N LYS A 35 0.90 -14.62 14.18
CA LYS A 35 1.33 -15.97 14.57
C LYS A 35 2.75 -15.95 15.13
N ALA A 36 3.67 -15.23 14.50
CA ALA A 36 5.05 -15.09 14.97
C ALA A 36 5.14 -14.34 16.30
N ALA A 37 4.29 -13.33 16.49
CA ALA A 37 4.22 -12.56 17.73
C ALA A 37 3.46 -13.26 18.86
N GLY A 38 2.74 -14.33 18.58
CA GLY A 38 1.93 -15.05 19.56
C GLY A 38 0.67 -14.31 19.98
N VAL A 39 0.13 -13.45 19.14
CA VAL A 39 -1.08 -12.65 19.40
C VAL A 39 -2.26 -13.22 18.64
N SER A 40 -3.43 -13.33 19.31
CA SER A 40 -4.66 -13.78 18.66
C SER A 40 -5.14 -12.76 17.62
N PRO A 41 -5.49 -13.18 16.40
CA PRO A 41 -5.96 -12.27 15.36
C PRO A 41 -7.33 -11.64 15.66
N ASP A 42 -8.08 -12.20 16.58
CA ASP A 42 -9.45 -11.73 16.90
C ASP A 42 -9.50 -10.63 17.97
N ILE A 43 -8.37 -10.30 18.57
CA ILE A 43 -8.29 -9.22 19.57
C ILE A 43 -8.52 -7.88 18.88
N ARG A 44 -9.40 -7.05 19.47
CA ARG A 44 -9.59 -5.67 19.01
C ARG A 44 -8.36 -4.84 19.33
N ILE A 45 -8.04 -3.87 18.50
CA ILE A 45 -6.85 -3.02 18.69
C ILE A 45 -6.91 -2.27 20.01
N LYS A 46 -8.09 -1.83 20.43
CA LYS A 46 -8.29 -1.17 21.75
C LYS A 46 -7.95 -2.06 22.95
N ASP A 47 -8.03 -3.38 22.78
CA ASP A 47 -7.80 -4.36 23.84
C ASP A 47 -6.36 -4.93 23.83
N LEU A 48 -5.50 -4.47 22.93
CA LEU A 48 -4.10 -4.88 22.88
C LEU A 48 -3.31 -4.33 24.06
N SER A 49 -2.50 -5.20 24.69
CA SER A 49 -1.52 -4.79 25.69
C SER A 49 -0.30 -4.12 25.03
N GLU A 50 0.44 -3.35 25.81
CA GLU A 50 1.70 -2.76 25.33
C GLU A 50 2.72 -3.82 24.90
N ASP A 51 2.75 -4.96 25.61
CA ASP A 51 3.63 -6.06 25.29
C ASP A 51 3.28 -6.69 23.94
N ASP A 52 1.99 -6.84 23.64
CA ASP A 52 1.51 -7.33 22.35
C ASP A 52 1.92 -6.37 21.22
N VAL A 53 1.77 -5.08 21.42
CA VAL A 53 2.18 -4.05 20.45
C VAL A 53 3.70 -4.12 20.20
N ARG A 54 4.49 -4.25 21.24
CA ARG A 54 5.95 -4.38 21.14
C ARG A 54 6.36 -5.64 20.37
N SER A 55 5.73 -6.77 20.66
CA SER A 55 6.00 -8.04 19.98
C SER A 55 5.69 -7.95 18.49
N ILE A 56 4.56 -7.37 18.14
CA ILE A 56 4.16 -7.14 16.75
C ILE A 56 5.13 -6.19 16.04
N SER A 57 5.49 -5.08 16.68
CA SER A 57 6.45 -4.11 16.14
C SER A 57 7.81 -4.74 15.88
N LYS A 58 8.29 -5.57 16.80
CA LYS A 58 9.56 -6.28 16.65
C LYS A 58 9.55 -7.23 15.45
N VAL A 59 8.49 -8.01 15.28
CA VAL A 59 8.35 -8.92 14.13
C VAL A 59 8.35 -8.14 12.82
N ILE A 60 7.64 -7.01 12.76
CA ILE A 60 7.61 -6.16 11.57
C ILE A 60 9.00 -5.58 11.27
N GLU A 61 9.71 -5.09 12.26
CA GLU A 61 11.06 -4.55 12.10
C GLU A 61 12.03 -5.62 11.59
N ASP A 62 11.96 -6.84 12.13
CA ASP A 62 12.81 -7.95 11.72
C ASP A 62 12.55 -8.39 10.27
N GLN A 63 11.31 -8.33 9.82
CA GLN A 63 10.93 -8.66 8.44
C GLN A 63 11.22 -7.53 7.46
N GLY A 64 11.11 -6.28 7.89
CA GLY A 64 11.28 -5.10 7.05
C GLY A 64 10.25 -4.99 5.91
N GLY A 65 10.51 -4.10 4.97
CA GLY A 65 9.70 -3.95 3.75
C GLY A 65 8.27 -3.46 3.98
N VAL A 66 8.10 -2.45 4.83
CA VAL A 66 6.80 -1.80 5.08
C VAL A 66 6.94 -0.28 4.99
N GLU A 67 5.83 0.40 4.77
CA GLU A 67 5.69 1.86 4.75
C GLU A 67 6.80 2.58 3.96
N GLY A 68 7.50 3.53 4.56
CA GLY A 68 8.49 4.36 3.87
C GLY A 68 9.59 3.58 3.17
N ASP A 69 10.10 2.52 3.77
CA ASP A 69 11.14 1.67 3.17
C ASP A 69 10.63 0.96 1.92
N LEU A 70 9.41 0.43 1.98
CA LEU A 70 8.78 -0.23 0.83
C LEU A 70 8.45 0.78 -0.28
N ARG A 71 7.93 1.94 0.08
CA ARG A 71 7.64 3.01 -0.89
C ARG A 71 8.90 3.44 -1.63
N LYS A 72 10.00 3.60 -0.90
CA LYS A 72 11.30 3.94 -1.45
C LYS A 72 11.80 2.86 -2.40
N GLU A 73 11.72 1.59 -2.00
CA GLU A 73 12.12 0.46 -2.82
C GLU A 73 11.34 0.41 -4.14
N ILE A 74 10.02 0.53 -4.09
CA ILE A 74 9.16 0.54 -5.29
C ILE A 74 9.52 1.72 -6.20
N SER A 75 9.69 2.92 -5.64
CA SER A 75 10.07 4.10 -6.41
C SER A 75 11.42 3.93 -7.11
N MET A 76 12.39 3.35 -6.41
CA MET A 76 13.71 3.07 -6.97
C MET A 76 13.65 2.02 -8.08
N ASN A 77 12.84 0.99 -7.92
CA ASN A 77 12.64 -0.05 -8.92
C ASN A 77 12.02 0.52 -10.21
N ILE A 78 11.01 1.37 -10.07
CA ILE A 78 10.39 2.06 -11.21
C ILE A 78 11.39 2.99 -11.90
N LYS A 79 12.15 3.77 -11.14
CA LYS A 79 13.18 4.65 -11.66
C LYS A 79 14.24 3.87 -12.43
N ARG A 80 14.67 2.73 -11.91
CA ARG A 80 15.61 1.84 -12.58
C ARG A 80 15.09 1.36 -13.93
N LEU A 81 13.81 0.95 -13.99
CA LEU A 81 13.19 0.53 -15.25
C LEU A 81 13.17 1.68 -16.28
N MET A 82 12.89 2.90 -15.83
CA MET A 82 12.91 4.08 -16.69
C MET A 82 14.32 4.39 -17.20
N GLU A 83 15.34 4.26 -16.35
CA GLU A 83 16.75 4.51 -16.72
C GLU A 83 17.28 3.47 -17.71
N ILE A 84 16.92 2.20 -17.55
CA ILE A 84 17.29 1.14 -18.48
C ILE A 84 16.64 1.36 -19.85
N GLY A 85 15.49 2.04 -19.91
CA GLY A 85 14.76 2.29 -21.16
C GLY A 85 14.04 1.05 -21.70
N CYS A 86 13.73 0.07 -20.85
CA CYS A 86 12.96 -1.10 -21.25
C CYS A 86 11.49 -0.73 -21.52
N PHE A 87 10.74 -1.67 -22.11
CA PHE A 87 9.32 -1.44 -22.43
C PHE A 87 8.50 -1.01 -21.19
N ARG A 88 8.67 -1.70 -20.06
CA ARG A 88 8.00 -1.33 -18.81
C ARG A 88 8.35 0.09 -18.36
N GLY A 89 9.62 0.46 -18.45
CA GLY A 89 10.08 1.80 -18.10
C GLY A 89 9.48 2.88 -18.99
N LEU A 90 9.38 2.63 -20.29
CA LEU A 90 8.70 3.56 -21.22
C LEU A 90 7.23 3.74 -20.89
N ARG A 91 6.54 2.66 -20.49
CA ARG A 91 5.15 2.72 -20.06
C ARG A 91 4.98 3.56 -18.78
N HIS A 92 5.91 3.43 -17.81
CA HIS A 92 5.92 4.28 -16.61
C HIS A 92 6.14 5.75 -16.95
N ARG A 93 7.05 6.07 -17.87
CA ARG A 93 7.30 7.46 -18.30
C ARG A 93 6.07 8.12 -18.92
N ARG A 94 5.29 7.34 -19.66
CA ARG A 94 4.09 7.83 -20.37
C ARG A 94 2.82 7.74 -19.54
N ASN A 95 2.91 7.27 -18.29
CA ASN A 95 1.75 7.03 -17.43
C ASN A 95 0.70 6.12 -18.09
N LEU A 96 1.18 5.06 -18.71
CA LEU A 96 0.35 4.05 -19.36
C LEU A 96 0.40 2.73 -18.58
N PRO A 97 -0.62 1.86 -18.74
CA PRO A 97 -0.58 0.53 -18.13
C PRO A 97 0.65 -0.26 -18.53
N VAL A 98 1.28 -0.90 -17.56
CA VAL A 98 2.58 -1.58 -17.73
C VAL A 98 2.43 -3.07 -18.02
N ARG A 99 1.29 -3.66 -17.62
CA ARG A 99 1.05 -5.11 -17.68
C ARG A 99 0.21 -5.56 -18.86
N GLY A 100 0.31 -4.87 -20.00
CA GLY A 100 -0.37 -5.28 -21.23
C GLY A 100 -1.88 -5.01 -21.24
N GLN A 101 -2.39 -4.18 -20.34
CA GLN A 101 -3.81 -3.84 -20.33
C GLN A 101 -4.19 -3.02 -21.55
N ARG A 102 -5.46 -3.18 -21.96
CA ARG A 102 -6.02 -2.43 -23.09
C ARG A 102 -6.09 -0.94 -22.79
N THR A 103 -5.64 -0.11 -23.73
CA THR A 103 -5.60 1.36 -23.58
C THR A 103 -6.64 2.10 -24.42
N LYS A 104 -7.30 1.42 -25.35
CA LYS A 104 -8.29 2.02 -26.26
C LYS A 104 -9.54 2.54 -25.54
N THR A 105 -9.90 1.97 -24.40
CA THR A 105 -11.11 2.31 -23.66
C THR A 105 -10.79 3.02 -22.36
N ASN A 106 -10.68 2.30 -21.27
CA ASN A 106 -10.60 2.86 -19.93
C ASN A 106 -9.15 3.12 -19.48
N ALA A 107 -8.49 2.19 -18.80
CA ALA A 107 -7.15 2.35 -18.25
C ALA A 107 -7.00 3.60 -17.34
N ARG A 108 -8.07 3.94 -16.62
CA ARG A 108 -8.14 5.19 -15.83
C ARG A 108 -7.21 5.22 -14.62
N THR A 109 -6.88 4.06 -14.06
CA THR A 109 -5.97 3.97 -12.91
C THR A 109 -4.62 4.62 -13.22
N ARG A 110 -4.09 4.40 -14.41
CA ARG A 110 -2.81 4.98 -14.85
C ARG A 110 -2.97 6.33 -15.55
N LYS A 111 -3.99 6.48 -16.38
CA LYS A 111 -4.23 7.72 -17.12
C LYS A 111 -4.82 8.83 -16.24
N GLY A 112 -5.39 8.46 -15.09
CA GLY A 112 -6.12 9.36 -14.23
C GLY A 112 -7.54 9.62 -14.69
N PRO A 113 -8.31 10.42 -13.95
CA PRO A 113 -9.68 10.77 -14.31
C PRO A 113 -9.74 11.38 -15.70
N ARG A 114 -10.83 11.13 -16.43
CA ARG A 114 -11.07 11.81 -17.69
C ARG A 114 -11.11 13.31 -17.43
N LYS A 115 -10.37 14.06 -18.23
CA LYS A 115 -10.56 15.50 -18.30
C LYS A 115 -12.00 15.70 -18.77
N GLY A 116 -12.84 16.24 -17.90
CA GLY A 116 -14.21 16.57 -18.28
C GLY A 116 -14.20 17.41 -19.56
N ALA A 117 -15.08 17.07 -20.51
CA ALA A 117 -15.29 17.93 -21.64
C ALA A 117 -15.53 19.33 -21.10
N VAL A 118 -14.66 20.28 -21.45
CA VAL A 118 -14.91 21.68 -21.15
C VAL A 118 -16.25 21.97 -21.77
N ALA A 119 -17.28 22.20 -20.93
CA ALA A 119 -18.57 22.62 -21.42
C ALA A 119 -18.30 23.83 -22.32
N LYS A 120 -18.50 23.67 -23.61
CA LYS A 120 -18.49 24.80 -24.52
C LYS A 120 -19.45 25.80 -23.91
N LYS A 121 -18.92 26.93 -23.43
CA LYS A 121 -19.76 28.10 -23.16
C LYS A 121 -20.68 28.23 -24.35
N LYS A 122 -21.96 28.02 -24.15
CA LYS A 122 -22.92 28.49 -25.13
C LYS A 122 -22.67 29.97 -25.28
N THR A 123 -22.04 30.34 -26.34
CA THR A 123 -22.06 31.72 -26.79
C THR A 123 -23.50 31.96 -27.25
N GLU A 124 -24.24 32.65 -26.41
CA GLU A 124 -25.50 33.32 -26.86
C GLU A 124 -25.15 34.37 -27.89
#